data_aa4eca9d15f8216f352624d9e6f6fae2
#
_entry.id   aa4eca9d15f8216f352624d9e6f6fae2
#
_cell.length_a   1.000
_cell.length_b   1.000
_cell.length_c   1.000
_cell.angle_alpha   90.00
_cell.angle_beta   90.00
_cell.angle_gamma   90.00
#
_symmetry.space_group_name_H-M   'P 1'
#
loop_
_entity.id
_entity.type
_entity.pdbx_description
1 polymer ?
#
loop_
_entity_poly.entity_id
_entity_poly.type
_entity_poly.pdbx_seq_one_letter_code
_entity_poly.pdbx_strand_id
1 'polypeptide(L)'
;LAYCKIQRSDVRLNRLDEQVEILKPEQLTKKLTLIKTYNYGAATVINKSAKELVCRVWPEVDDLPHDMWVGTLCHWFGKVYYVDEELYYWIRYDTSVTGEGTKGTGIQYRLKKTLQKKSYPNISTAILEFYSDLLQPNDRAFLKKASDYKTVFYDKMSLLFDPTFKRLTFSGTFALKLGILLNWY
;
A
#
# COMPACT_ATOMS: atom_id res chain seq x y z
N LEU A 1 -14.81 4.66 0.19
CA LEU A 1 -13.92 4.87 -0.96
C LEU A 1 -14.37 4.02 -2.14
N ALA A 2 -14.38 4.56 -3.34
CA ALA A 2 -14.52 3.79 -4.57
C ALA A 2 -13.32 4.05 -5.49
N TYR A 3 -12.86 3.04 -6.21
CA TYR A 3 -11.79 3.13 -7.21
C TYR A 3 -12.16 2.28 -8.42
N CYS A 4 -11.58 2.62 -9.58
CA CYS A 4 -11.95 2.01 -10.85
C CYS A 4 -10.77 1.36 -11.56
N LYS A 5 -11.08 0.62 -12.61
CA LYS A 5 -10.11 0.09 -13.56
C LYS A 5 -9.44 1.22 -14.32
N ILE A 6 -8.15 1.05 -14.57
CA ILE A 6 -7.30 2.03 -15.24
C ILE A 6 -6.86 1.47 -16.60
N GLN A 7 -7.05 2.25 -17.64
CA GLN A 7 -6.50 1.98 -18.96
C GLN A 7 -5.24 2.82 -19.20
N ARG A 8 -4.13 2.19 -19.53
CA ARG A 8 -2.97 2.92 -20.04
C ARG A 8 -3.18 3.36 -21.46
N SER A 9 -2.81 4.59 -21.74
CA SER A 9 -2.97 5.19 -23.05
C SER A 9 -1.76 6.04 -23.41
N ASP A 10 -1.54 6.19 -24.71
CA ASP A 10 -0.61 7.18 -25.23
C ASP A 10 -1.24 8.60 -25.20
N VAL A 11 -0.49 9.59 -25.63
CA VAL A 11 -0.93 10.99 -25.72
C VAL A 11 -2.09 11.21 -26.69
N ARG A 12 -2.35 10.28 -27.59
CA ARG A 12 -3.47 10.30 -28.54
C ARG A 12 -4.67 9.49 -28.06
N LEU A 13 -4.64 9.00 -26.80
CA LEU A 13 -5.63 8.14 -26.17
C LEU A 13 -5.75 6.75 -26.82
N ASN A 14 -4.77 6.32 -27.61
CA ASN A 14 -4.72 4.94 -28.04
C ASN A 14 -4.40 4.04 -26.85
N ARG A 15 -5.11 2.90 -26.79
CA ARG A 15 -4.87 1.90 -25.74
C ARG A 15 -3.47 1.31 -25.85
N LEU A 16 -2.80 1.18 -24.72
CA LEU A 16 -1.57 0.41 -24.60
C LEU A 16 -1.91 -0.95 -23.98
N ASP A 17 -1.29 -2.01 -24.50
CA ASP A 17 -1.56 -3.40 -24.04
C ASP A 17 -1.12 -3.69 -22.60
N GLU A 18 -0.37 -2.78 -22.00
CA GLU A 18 0.07 -2.93 -20.63
C GLU A 18 -1.08 -2.74 -19.63
N GLN A 19 -1.46 -3.82 -18.96
CA GLN A 19 -2.46 -3.76 -17.90
C GLN A 19 -1.87 -3.19 -16.60
N VAL A 20 -2.64 -2.34 -15.96
CA VAL A 20 -2.35 -1.88 -14.59
C VAL A 20 -2.87 -2.93 -13.60
N GLU A 21 -1.98 -3.49 -12.77
CA GLU A 21 -2.41 -4.41 -11.71
C GLU A 21 -3.26 -3.66 -10.69
N ILE A 22 -4.55 -3.99 -10.61
CA ILE A 22 -5.48 -3.44 -9.62
C ILE A 22 -5.99 -4.60 -8.76
N LEU A 23 -5.91 -4.45 -7.44
CA LEU A 23 -6.44 -5.43 -6.50
C LEU A 23 -7.93 -5.18 -6.29
N LYS A 24 -8.73 -6.25 -6.37
CA LYS A 24 -10.15 -6.20 -6.04
C LYS A 24 -10.36 -6.29 -4.52
N PRO A 25 -11.48 -5.79 -3.96
CA PRO A 25 -11.73 -5.78 -2.52
C PRO A 25 -11.58 -7.14 -1.84
N GLU A 26 -11.98 -8.22 -2.50
CA GLU A 26 -11.87 -9.61 -2.00
C GLU A 26 -10.43 -10.10 -1.83
N GLN A 27 -9.47 -9.46 -2.48
CA GLN A 27 -8.04 -9.76 -2.35
C GLN A 27 -7.38 -8.95 -1.23
N LEU A 28 -8.09 -7.96 -0.69
CA LEU A 28 -7.54 -7.06 0.32
C LEU A 28 -7.71 -7.65 1.72
N THR A 29 -6.68 -7.48 2.51
CA THR A 29 -6.73 -7.66 3.96
C THR A 29 -6.19 -6.40 4.62
N LYS A 30 -6.61 -6.14 5.86
CA LYS A 30 -6.07 -5.01 6.65
C LYS A 30 -4.55 -5.02 6.67
N LYS A 31 -3.94 -6.18 6.86
CA LYS A 31 -2.48 -6.34 6.89
C LYS A 31 -1.82 -6.06 5.54
N LEU A 32 -2.47 -6.47 4.44
CA LEU A 32 -1.93 -6.22 3.09
C LEU A 32 -1.91 -4.72 2.77
N THR A 33 -2.94 -3.97 3.17
CA THR A 33 -3.00 -2.53 2.89
C THR A 33 -1.92 -1.72 3.60
N LEU A 34 -1.34 -2.23 4.70
CA LEU A 34 -0.20 -1.61 5.39
C LEU A 34 1.11 -1.69 4.59
N ILE A 35 1.18 -2.58 3.59
CA ILE A 35 2.43 -2.90 2.87
C ILE A 35 2.29 -2.82 1.35
N LYS A 36 1.10 -2.59 0.84
CA LYS A 36 0.81 -2.44 -0.59
C LYS A 36 -0.36 -1.49 -0.82
N THR A 37 -0.12 -0.49 -1.66
CA THR A 37 -1.17 0.34 -2.23
C THR A 37 -2.00 -0.49 -3.21
N TYR A 38 -3.32 -0.38 -3.14
CA TYR A 38 -4.25 -1.11 -4.01
C TYR A 38 -5.05 -0.19 -4.94
N ASN A 39 -5.13 1.08 -4.60
CA ASN A 39 -5.82 2.12 -5.35
C ASN A 39 -4.82 3.12 -5.92
N TYR A 40 -5.21 3.81 -6.96
CA TYR A 40 -4.46 4.92 -7.53
C TYR A 40 -5.21 6.21 -7.23
N GLY A 41 -4.56 7.18 -6.63
CA GLY A 41 -5.19 8.41 -6.18
C GLY A 41 -6.03 9.10 -7.26
N ALA A 42 -5.52 9.18 -8.50
CA ALA A 42 -6.20 9.79 -9.62
C ALA A 42 -7.45 9.01 -10.12
N ALA A 43 -7.54 7.70 -9.80
CA ALA A 43 -8.66 6.84 -10.16
C ALA A 43 -9.52 6.48 -8.94
N THR A 44 -9.52 7.35 -7.91
CA THR A 44 -10.17 7.10 -6.62
C THR A 44 -11.07 8.27 -6.26
N VAL A 45 -12.25 7.96 -5.74
CA VAL A 45 -13.18 8.93 -5.14
C VAL A 45 -13.49 8.55 -3.70
N ILE A 46 -13.61 9.55 -2.84
CA ILE A 46 -13.98 9.38 -1.43
C ILE A 46 -15.16 10.26 -1.10
N ASN A 47 -16.03 9.81 -0.21
CA ASN A 47 -17.12 10.61 0.31
C ASN A 47 -16.68 11.51 1.47
N LYS A 48 -17.57 12.35 1.96
CA LYS A 48 -17.31 13.30 3.05
C LYS A 48 -16.76 12.60 4.30
N SER A 49 -17.38 11.51 4.75
CA SER A 49 -16.94 10.80 5.97
C SER A 49 -15.53 10.21 5.80
N ALA A 50 -15.20 9.68 4.62
CA ALA A 50 -13.85 9.20 4.33
C ALA A 50 -12.84 10.37 4.28
N LYS A 51 -13.23 11.53 3.73
CA LYS A 51 -12.39 12.74 3.77
C LYS A 51 -12.11 13.17 5.21
N GLU A 52 -13.13 13.26 6.06
CA GLU A 52 -12.99 13.64 7.48
C GLU A 52 -12.07 12.66 8.22
N LEU A 53 -12.20 11.35 7.97
CA LEU A 53 -11.33 10.31 8.51
C LEU A 53 -9.87 10.52 8.09
N VAL A 54 -9.62 10.67 6.80
CA VAL A 54 -8.25 10.76 6.23
C VAL A 54 -7.57 12.08 6.61
N CYS A 55 -8.34 13.17 6.70
CA CYS A 55 -7.81 14.48 7.05
C CYS A 55 -7.67 14.71 8.56
N ARG A 56 -7.98 13.72 9.42
CA ARG A 56 -7.75 13.81 10.87
C ARG A 56 -6.29 14.09 11.17
N VAL A 57 -5.39 13.43 10.44
CA VAL A 57 -3.95 13.64 10.53
C VAL A 57 -3.26 13.22 9.23
N TRP A 58 -2.15 13.87 8.90
CA TRP A 58 -1.18 13.37 7.94
C TRP A 58 0.06 12.90 8.70
N PRO A 59 0.42 11.61 8.67
CA PRO A 59 1.52 11.10 9.47
C PRO A 59 2.87 11.54 8.92
N GLU A 60 3.80 11.82 9.80
CA GLU A 60 5.21 12.07 9.46
C GLU A 60 5.93 10.74 9.20
N VAL A 61 5.67 10.16 8.03
CA VAL A 61 6.29 8.91 7.57
C VAL A 61 6.94 9.15 6.22
N ASP A 62 8.25 8.93 6.18
CA ASP A 62 9.03 9.12 4.96
C ASP A 62 8.50 8.28 3.79
N ASP A 63 8.51 8.89 2.60
CA ASP A 63 8.11 8.24 1.35
C ASP A 63 6.69 7.63 1.36
N LEU A 64 5.80 8.09 2.21
CA LEU A 64 4.42 7.59 2.27
C LEU A 64 3.62 8.08 1.05
N PRO A 65 3.18 7.18 0.15
CA PRO A 65 2.26 7.56 -0.91
C PRO A 65 0.91 7.97 -0.31
N HIS A 66 0.36 9.09 -0.78
CA HIS A 66 -0.94 9.58 -0.31
C HIS A 66 -2.08 8.58 -0.54
N ASP A 67 -2.07 7.86 -1.66
CA ASP A 67 -3.03 6.81 -1.98
C ASP A 67 -2.92 5.59 -1.06
N MET A 68 -1.73 5.26 -0.57
CA MET A 68 -1.54 4.22 0.43
C MET A 68 -2.21 4.62 1.75
N TRP A 69 -2.02 5.86 2.22
CA TRP A 69 -2.64 6.35 3.44
C TRP A 69 -4.17 6.35 3.33
N VAL A 70 -4.68 7.01 2.29
CA VAL A 70 -6.12 7.10 2.01
C VAL A 70 -6.74 5.72 1.87
N GLY A 71 -6.15 4.86 1.06
CA GLY A 71 -6.63 3.50 0.83
C GLY A 71 -6.66 2.67 2.11
N THR A 72 -5.57 2.68 2.87
CA THR A 72 -5.49 1.93 4.13
C THR A 72 -6.58 2.35 5.11
N LEU A 73 -6.72 3.64 5.39
CA LEU A 73 -7.72 4.12 6.34
C LEU A 73 -9.14 3.79 5.89
N CYS A 74 -9.44 3.97 4.61
CA CYS A 74 -10.76 3.63 4.08
C CYS A 74 -11.07 2.13 4.13
N HIS A 75 -10.06 1.28 3.97
CA HIS A 75 -10.24 -0.17 4.11
C HIS A 75 -10.34 -0.63 5.57
N TRP A 76 -9.63 0.03 6.49
CA TRP A 76 -9.64 -0.32 7.91
C TRP A 76 -10.92 0.09 8.62
N PHE A 77 -11.44 1.27 8.30
CA PHE A 77 -12.52 1.92 9.05
C PHE A 77 -13.79 2.18 8.26
N GLY A 78 -13.83 1.78 6.99
CA GLY A 78 -14.96 2.03 6.10
C GLY A 78 -15.24 0.88 5.15
N LYS A 79 -15.84 1.24 4.03
CA LYS A 79 -16.13 0.31 2.92
C LYS A 79 -15.40 0.75 1.67
N VAL A 80 -14.90 -0.25 0.93
CA VAL A 80 -14.17 -0.05 -0.32
C VAL A 80 -14.93 -0.73 -1.45
N TYR A 81 -15.11 -0.03 -2.57
CA TYR A 81 -15.79 -0.53 -3.75
C TYR A 81 -14.87 -0.46 -4.96
N TYR A 82 -14.88 -1.49 -5.76
CA TYR A 82 -14.20 -1.53 -7.04
C TYR A 82 -15.21 -1.46 -8.17
N VAL A 83 -14.98 -0.56 -9.10
CA VAL A 83 -15.76 -0.43 -10.33
C VAL A 83 -14.95 -1.07 -11.45
N ASP A 84 -15.41 -2.22 -11.96
CA ASP A 84 -14.72 -3.00 -13.00
C ASP A 84 -14.99 -2.40 -14.41
N GLU A 85 -14.89 -1.09 -14.49
CA GLU A 85 -15.01 -0.31 -15.72
C GLU A 85 -13.79 0.60 -15.85
N GLU A 86 -13.34 0.81 -17.07
CA GLU A 86 -12.19 1.66 -17.40
C GLU A 86 -12.63 3.12 -17.42
N LEU A 87 -12.72 3.71 -16.23
CA LEU A 87 -13.15 5.10 -16.04
C LEU A 87 -12.01 6.11 -15.98
N TYR A 88 -10.76 5.64 -15.98
CA TYR A 88 -9.59 6.48 -15.93
C TYR A 88 -8.54 6.06 -16.96
N TYR A 89 -8.17 7.01 -17.84
CA TYR A 89 -7.10 6.83 -18.82
C TYR A 89 -5.80 7.39 -18.26
N TRP A 90 -4.83 6.52 -18.04
CA TRP A 90 -3.51 6.93 -17.56
C TRP A 90 -2.59 7.20 -18.74
N ILE A 91 -2.47 8.47 -19.10
CA ILE A 91 -1.55 8.93 -20.14
C ILE A 91 -0.15 9.03 -19.53
N ARG A 92 0.82 8.36 -20.15
CA ARG A 92 2.22 8.47 -19.78
C ARG A 92 2.95 9.43 -20.70
N TYR A 93 3.70 10.31 -20.07
CA TYR A 93 4.65 11.19 -20.73
C TYR A 93 6.06 10.74 -20.34
N ASP A 94 7.07 11.01 -21.20
CA ASP A 94 8.48 10.68 -20.94
C ASP A 94 9.01 11.36 -19.65
N THR A 95 8.39 12.48 -19.27
CA THR A 95 8.71 13.26 -18.05
C THR A 95 7.92 12.84 -16.82
N SER A 96 7.11 11.78 -16.88
CA SER A 96 6.28 11.36 -15.73
C SER A 96 7.13 10.91 -14.55
N VAL A 97 6.80 11.40 -13.34
CA VAL A 97 7.52 11.09 -12.08
C VAL A 97 7.59 9.58 -11.78
N THR A 98 6.60 8.81 -12.22
CA THR A 98 6.53 7.35 -12.04
C THR A 98 7.35 6.57 -13.07
N GLY A 99 8.24 7.23 -13.82
CA GLY A 99 9.32 6.64 -14.61
C GLY A 99 8.95 5.55 -15.63
N GLU A 100 9.79 5.36 -16.60
CA GLU A 100 9.67 4.35 -17.66
C GLU A 100 9.36 2.95 -17.14
N GLY A 101 8.21 2.41 -17.52
CA GLY A 101 7.76 1.07 -17.11
C GLY A 101 8.52 -0.10 -17.76
N THR A 102 9.51 0.15 -18.62
CA THR A 102 10.17 -0.89 -19.42
C THR A 102 11.58 -1.27 -18.96
N LYS A 103 12.23 -0.44 -18.13
CA LYS A 103 13.58 -0.77 -17.64
C LYS A 103 13.51 -1.36 -16.24
N GLY A 104 13.48 -2.69 -16.15
CA GLY A 104 13.80 -3.41 -14.93
C GLY A 104 12.60 -4.00 -14.14
N THR A 105 11.76 -4.79 -14.79
CA THR A 105 10.73 -5.60 -14.10
C THR A 105 11.30 -6.87 -13.45
N GLY A 106 12.55 -7.21 -13.70
CA GLY A 106 13.19 -8.44 -13.21
C GLY A 106 13.39 -8.45 -11.69
N ILE A 107 13.49 -9.66 -11.12
CA ILE A 107 13.76 -9.90 -9.68
C ILE A 107 15.01 -9.14 -9.22
N GLN A 108 16.06 -9.10 -10.05
CA GLN A 108 17.31 -8.39 -9.73
C GLN A 108 17.11 -6.87 -9.58
N TYR A 109 16.29 -6.25 -10.46
CA TYR A 109 15.99 -4.83 -10.34
C TYR A 109 15.19 -4.53 -9.08
N ARG A 110 14.17 -5.34 -8.78
CA ARG A 110 13.34 -5.20 -7.57
C ARG A 110 14.20 -5.37 -6.31
N LEU A 111 15.08 -6.36 -6.30
CA LEU A 111 16.01 -6.59 -5.19
C LEU A 111 16.98 -5.43 -5.01
N LYS A 112 17.58 -4.94 -6.11
CA LYS A 112 18.48 -3.78 -6.10
C LYS A 112 17.76 -2.53 -5.57
N LYS A 113 16.54 -2.26 -6.04
CA LYS A 113 15.73 -1.12 -5.58
C LYS A 113 15.36 -1.26 -4.09
N THR A 114 15.04 -2.46 -3.62
CA THR A 114 14.77 -2.75 -2.20
C THR A 114 16.00 -2.51 -1.34
N LEU A 115 17.17 -3.00 -1.78
CA LEU A 115 18.44 -2.82 -1.08
C LEU A 115 18.91 -1.36 -1.06
N GLN A 116 18.60 -0.60 -2.11
CA GLN A 116 18.91 0.83 -2.16
C GLN A 116 18.01 1.68 -1.26
N LYS A 117 16.72 1.36 -1.22
CA LYS A 117 15.74 2.14 -0.46
C LYS A 117 15.88 1.97 1.04
N LYS A 118 16.22 0.78 1.54
CA LYS A 118 16.42 0.41 2.97
C LYS A 118 15.36 0.93 3.96
N SER A 119 14.25 1.41 3.45
CA SER A 119 13.14 1.95 4.23
C SER A 119 11.83 1.74 3.49
N TYR A 120 10.82 1.28 4.22
CA TYR A 120 9.45 1.17 3.75
C TYR A 120 8.56 1.95 4.70
N PRO A 121 7.54 2.66 4.20
CA PRO A 121 6.63 3.39 5.07
C PRO A 121 5.92 2.41 6.02
N ASN A 122 6.10 2.62 7.31
CA ASN A 122 5.37 1.90 8.37
C ASN A 122 4.40 2.86 9.04
N ILE A 123 3.14 2.74 8.69
CA ILE A 123 2.06 3.59 9.18
C ILE A 123 1.36 3.04 10.43
N SER A 124 1.86 1.94 10.98
CA SER A 124 1.22 1.25 12.12
C SER A 124 1.18 2.14 13.36
N THR A 125 2.27 2.86 13.65
CA THR A 125 2.34 3.80 14.79
C THR A 125 1.31 4.91 14.65
N ALA A 126 1.22 5.53 13.47
CA ALA A 126 0.26 6.61 13.23
C ALA A 126 -1.20 6.14 13.37
N ILE A 127 -1.52 4.93 12.88
CA ILE A 127 -2.87 4.38 13.05
C ILE A 127 -3.16 4.09 14.54
N LEU A 128 -2.20 3.58 15.29
CA LEU A 128 -2.35 3.37 16.74
C LEU A 128 -2.58 4.67 17.49
N GLU A 129 -1.83 5.70 17.18
CA GLU A 129 -1.87 6.98 17.89
C GLU A 129 -3.17 7.74 17.58
N PHE A 130 -3.50 7.89 16.29
CA PHE A 130 -4.56 8.81 15.87
C PHE A 130 -5.93 8.16 15.64
N TYR A 131 -6.01 6.82 15.60
CA TYR A 131 -7.25 6.08 15.31
C TYR A 131 -7.52 4.98 16.33
N SER A 132 -6.90 5.05 17.51
CA SER A 132 -7.05 4.04 18.55
C SER A 132 -8.52 3.85 18.99
N ASP A 133 -9.31 4.90 18.96
CA ASP A 133 -10.74 4.90 19.27
C ASP A 133 -11.58 4.02 18.31
N LEU A 134 -11.10 3.79 17.11
CA LEU A 134 -11.77 3.00 16.06
C LEU A 134 -11.25 1.56 15.94
N LEU A 135 -10.17 1.22 16.66
CA LEU A 135 -9.52 -0.08 16.52
C LEU A 135 -10.19 -1.18 17.33
N GLN A 136 -10.41 -2.31 16.67
CA GLN A 136 -10.75 -3.56 17.35
C GLN A 136 -9.53 -4.10 18.14
N PRO A 137 -9.73 -4.87 19.22
CA PRO A 137 -8.63 -5.37 20.05
C PRO A 137 -7.54 -6.13 19.28
N ASN A 138 -7.95 -7.02 18.36
CA ASN A 138 -7.02 -7.82 17.54
C ASN A 138 -6.20 -6.94 16.58
N ASP A 139 -6.83 -5.93 15.97
CA ASP A 139 -6.19 -4.98 15.08
C ASP A 139 -5.15 -4.14 15.84
N ARG A 140 -5.54 -3.66 17.03
CA ARG A 140 -4.65 -2.92 17.94
C ARG A 140 -3.43 -3.76 18.33
N ALA A 141 -3.64 -5.02 18.72
CA ALA A 141 -2.56 -5.93 19.08
C ALA A 141 -1.58 -6.17 17.91
N PHE A 142 -2.10 -6.33 16.68
CA PHE A 142 -1.25 -6.48 15.51
C PHE A 142 -0.47 -5.20 15.18
N LEU A 143 -1.13 -4.04 15.18
CA LEU A 143 -0.46 -2.75 14.91
C LEU A 143 0.62 -2.44 15.93
N LYS A 144 0.38 -2.78 17.21
CA LYS A 144 1.39 -2.63 18.26
C LYS A 144 2.65 -3.44 17.96
N LYS A 145 2.50 -4.71 17.55
CA LYS A 145 3.65 -5.52 17.12
C LYS A 145 4.37 -4.91 15.91
N ALA A 146 3.61 -4.42 14.93
CA ALA A 146 4.17 -3.79 13.74
C ALA A 146 4.83 -2.42 14.02
N SER A 147 4.45 -1.74 15.09
CA SER A 147 5.10 -0.53 15.60
C SER A 147 6.39 -0.84 16.35
N ASP A 148 6.35 -1.82 17.26
CA ASP A 148 7.39 -2.07 18.24
C ASP A 148 8.48 -3.06 17.77
N TYR A 149 8.30 -3.72 16.62
CA TYR A 149 9.17 -4.82 16.17
C TYR A 149 10.66 -4.46 16.06
N LYS A 150 11.01 -3.18 15.87
CA LYS A 150 12.41 -2.75 15.78
C LYS A 150 13.14 -2.85 17.13
N THR A 151 12.42 -2.68 18.22
CA THR A 151 12.93 -2.65 19.59
C THR A 151 12.58 -3.92 20.37
N VAL A 152 11.46 -4.57 20.06
CA VAL A 152 10.97 -5.76 20.74
C VAL A 152 11.20 -7.01 19.90
N PHE A 153 12.15 -7.86 20.34
CA PHE A 153 12.54 -9.07 19.62
C PHE A 153 11.37 -10.05 19.41
N TYR A 154 10.52 -10.23 20.41
CA TYR A 154 9.36 -11.10 20.31
C TYR A 154 8.38 -10.64 19.24
N ASP A 155 8.12 -9.34 19.12
CA ASP A 155 7.25 -8.76 18.11
C ASP A 155 7.83 -8.93 16.70
N LYS A 156 9.16 -8.77 16.57
CA LYS A 156 9.87 -9.08 15.32
C LYS A 156 9.67 -10.53 14.89
N MET A 157 9.89 -11.49 15.80
CA MET A 157 9.68 -12.91 15.49
C MET A 157 8.21 -13.19 15.16
N SER A 158 7.29 -12.62 15.91
CA SER A 158 5.86 -12.75 15.65
C SER A 158 5.48 -12.28 14.23
N LEU A 159 6.01 -11.14 13.77
CA LEU A 159 5.77 -10.65 12.40
C LEU A 159 6.46 -11.50 11.34
N LEU A 160 7.67 -11.99 11.59
CA LEU A 160 8.40 -12.85 10.66
C LEU A 160 7.64 -14.14 10.37
N PHE A 161 7.08 -14.77 11.41
CA PHE A 161 6.37 -16.04 11.30
C PHE A 161 4.87 -15.91 11.10
N ASP A 162 4.31 -14.70 11.07
CA ASP A 162 2.88 -14.50 10.78
C ASP A 162 2.57 -14.85 9.30
N PRO A 163 1.84 -15.95 9.03
CA PRO A 163 1.53 -16.37 7.67
C PRO A 163 0.53 -15.45 6.96
N THR A 164 -0.18 -14.62 7.73
CA THR A 164 -1.18 -13.68 7.20
C THR A 164 -0.57 -12.31 6.87
N PHE A 165 0.60 -11.97 7.42
CA PHE A 165 1.33 -10.76 7.09
C PHE A 165 2.28 -11.02 5.93
N LYS A 166 1.74 -11.00 4.73
CA LYS A 166 2.43 -11.36 3.48
C LYS A 166 2.00 -10.48 2.32
N ARG A 167 2.81 -10.44 1.28
CA ARG A 167 2.46 -9.88 -0.03
C ARG A 167 1.81 -10.94 -0.92
N LEU A 168 1.28 -10.52 -2.07
CA LEU A 168 0.58 -11.40 -3.01
C LEU A 168 1.50 -12.40 -3.70
N THR A 169 2.78 -12.10 -3.83
CA THR A 169 3.78 -12.97 -4.46
C THR A 169 4.75 -13.53 -3.43
N PHE A 170 5.28 -14.71 -3.71
CA PHE A 170 6.30 -15.32 -2.85
C PHE A 170 7.53 -14.42 -2.71
N SER A 171 8.07 -13.91 -3.82
CA SER A 171 9.24 -13.00 -3.81
C SER A 171 8.98 -11.71 -3.05
N GLY A 172 7.76 -11.15 -3.19
CA GLY A 172 7.36 -9.97 -2.43
C GLY A 172 7.25 -10.25 -0.93
N THR A 173 6.74 -11.43 -0.54
CA THR A 173 6.66 -11.86 0.85
C THR A 173 8.05 -12.07 1.44
N PHE A 174 8.95 -12.73 0.70
CA PHE A 174 10.33 -12.90 1.11
C PHE A 174 11.03 -11.56 1.32
N ALA A 175 10.88 -10.61 0.40
CA ALA A 175 11.44 -9.26 0.53
C ALA A 175 10.87 -8.50 1.76
N LEU A 176 9.56 -8.65 2.05
CA LEU A 176 8.96 -8.08 3.26
C LEU A 176 9.58 -8.67 4.52
N LYS A 177 9.67 -10.01 4.61
CA LYS A 177 10.23 -10.69 5.79
C LYS A 177 11.71 -10.35 6.00
N LEU A 178 12.47 -10.26 4.92
CA LEU A 178 13.85 -9.78 4.96
C LEU A 178 13.92 -8.32 5.44
N GLY A 179 13.01 -7.46 4.96
CA GLY A 179 12.91 -6.08 5.42
C GLY A 179 12.61 -5.96 6.92
N ILE A 180 11.73 -6.82 7.45
CA ILE A 180 11.44 -6.89 8.90
C ILE A 180 12.69 -7.35 9.66
N LEU A 181 13.38 -8.39 9.19
CA LEU A 181 14.60 -8.91 9.82
C LEU A 181 15.68 -7.84 9.92
N LEU A 182 15.85 -7.04 8.86
CA LEU A 182 16.86 -5.98 8.75
C LEU A 182 16.41 -4.61 9.27
N ASN A 183 15.23 -4.51 9.90
CA ASN A 183 14.63 -3.24 10.39
C ASN A 183 14.37 -2.19 9.29
N TRP A 184 14.09 -2.59 8.07
CA TRP A 184 13.81 -1.69 6.93
C TRP A 184 12.31 -1.43 6.68
N TYR A 185 11.45 -2.16 7.34
CA TYR A 185 9.99 -1.98 7.28
C TYR A 185 9.50 -0.93 8.29
#